data_3e0c85addcbac4c85905324c482a8ab0
#
_entry.id   3e0c85addcbac4c85905324c482a8ab0
#
_cell.length_a   1.000
_cell.length_b   1.000
_cell.length_c   1.000
_cell.angle_alpha   90.00
_cell.angle_beta   90.00
_cell.angle_gamma   90.00
#
_symmetry.space_group_name_H-M   'P 1'
#
loop_
_entity.id
_entity.type
_entity.pdbx_description
1 polymer ?
#
loop_
_entity_poly.entity_id
_entity_poly.type
_entity_poly.pdbx_seq_one_letter_code
_entity_poly.pdbx_strand_id
1 'polypeptide(L)'
;GEALPRNLAEELLPRVSALWNMYGPTETTIWSTIERVESATGSVPIGRPIDNTQIYILDAYDNAVPAGVIGGLCIGGRGTALGYLNRPELTAERFIENPIPGCDGIIYRTGDLARIRRDGTLECLGRTDHQVKLRGFRIELGEIETQLDQLDTVAQAVAIVREDVAGDARLVAYIVPAGTGEPSSVDLQAALGETLPDYMV
;
A
#
# COMPACT_ATOMS: atom_id res chain seq x y z
N GLY A 1 1.98 0.99 8.44
CA GLY A 1 3.25 1.67 8.15
C GLY A 1 3.20 2.44 6.86
N GLU A 2 4.00 3.48 6.75
CA GLU A 2 4.11 4.33 5.57
C GLU A 2 5.53 4.26 5.02
N ALA A 3 5.73 4.73 3.79
CA ALA A 3 7.06 4.90 3.24
C ALA A 3 7.85 5.89 4.11
N LEU A 4 9.11 5.58 4.43
CA LEU A 4 9.99 6.50 5.14
C LEU A 4 10.39 7.64 4.21
N PRO A 5 9.90 8.89 4.44
CA PRO A 5 10.26 10.03 3.60
C PRO A 5 11.75 10.36 3.75
N ARG A 6 12.35 10.82 2.67
CA ARG A 6 13.77 11.19 2.64
C ARG A 6 14.12 12.27 3.67
N ASN A 7 13.34 13.34 3.74
CA ASN A 7 13.54 14.43 4.68
C ASN A 7 13.51 13.94 6.14
N LEU A 8 12.59 13.03 6.47
CA LEU A 8 12.54 12.43 7.79
C LEU A 8 13.77 11.55 8.07
N ALA A 9 14.22 10.77 7.09
CA ALA A 9 15.46 10.00 7.23
C ALA A 9 16.68 10.90 7.46
N GLU A 10 16.80 12.03 6.71
CA GLU A 10 17.85 13.04 6.89
C GLU A 10 17.86 13.65 8.31
N GLU A 11 16.67 13.89 8.87
CA GLU A 11 16.52 14.42 10.24
C GLU A 11 16.84 13.39 11.33
N LEU A 12 16.50 12.12 11.10
CA LEU A 12 16.67 11.05 12.11
C LEU A 12 18.11 10.54 12.17
N LEU A 13 18.80 10.38 11.03
CA LEU A 13 20.13 9.80 10.96
C LEU A 13 21.14 10.41 11.95
N PRO A 14 21.25 11.75 12.14
CA PRO A 14 22.18 12.32 13.11
C PRO A 14 21.75 12.16 14.57
N ARG A 15 20.52 11.71 14.85
CA ARG A 15 19.93 11.64 16.18
C ARG A 15 19.91 10.23 16.78
N VAL A 16 20.22 9.20 15.96
CA VAL A 16 20.14 7.79 16.37
C VAL A 16 21.43 7.05 16.04
N SER A 17 21.73 5.99 16.77
CA SER A 17 22.90 5.13 16.50
C SER A 17 22.68 4.21 15.29
N ALA A 18 21.43 3.90 14.96
CA ALA A 18 21.04 3.13 13.79
C ALA A 18 19.59 3.47 13.41
N LEU A 19 19.33 3.61 12.12
CA LEU A 19 18.00 3.76 11.55
C LEU A 19 17.71 2.56 10.65
N TRP A 20 16.58 1.91 10.87
CA TRP A 20 16.14 0.76 10.07
C TRP A 20 14.82 1.07 9.39
N ASN A 21 14.78 0.86 8.09
CA ASN A 21 13.54 0.90 7.31
C ASN A 21 13.02 -0.52 7.14
N MET A 22 11.78 -0.75 7.53
CA MET A 22 11.13 -2.06 7.47
C MET A 22 9.87 -1.98 6.64
N TYR A 23 9.70 -2.94 5.73
CA TYR A 23 8.52 -3.01 4.89
C TYR A 23 7.90 -4.41 4.98
N GLY A 24 6.56 -4.45 4.96
CA GLY A 24 5.79 -5.69 4.85
C GLY A 24 4.30 -5.42 5.05
N PRO A 25 3.46 -6.09 4.25
CA PRO A 25 2.01 -6.09 4.44
C PRO A 25 1.60 -7.07 5.55
N THR A 26 0.40 -6.89 6.09
CA THR A 26 -0.20 -7.79 7.10
C THR A 26 -0.27 -9.23 6.58
N GLU A 27 -0.55 -9.40 5.30
CA GLU A 27 -0.68 -10.65 4.57
C GLU A 27 0.61 -11.49 4.52
N THR A 28 1.75 -10.88 4.86
CA THR A 28 3.05 -11.57 4.95
C THR A 28 3.69 -11.43 6.32
N THR A 29 2.87 -11.26 7.37
CA THR A 29 3.26 -11.24 8.78
C THR A 29 4.19 -10.09 9.13
N ILE A 30 3.69 -8.87 8.98
CA ILE A 30 4.23 -7.58 9.45
C ILE A 30 5.48 -7.12 8.71
N TRP A 31 6.59 -7.89 8.71
CA TRP A 31 7.84 -7.51 8.08
C TRP A 31 8.29 -8.54 7.06
N SER A 32 8.62 -8.08 5.88
CA SER A 32 9.09 -8.91 4.79
C SER A 32 10.47 -8.50 4.30
N THR A 33 10.81 -7.22 4.44
CA THR A 33 12.13 -6.70 4.09
C THR A 33 12.64 -5.71 5.12
N ILE A 34 13.97 -5.54 5.17
CA ILE A 34 14.64 -4.66 6.11
C ILE A 34 15.86 -4.02 5.43
N GLU A 35 16.10 -2.73 5.76
CA GLU A 35 17.28 -1.97 5.34
C GLU A 35 17.84 -1.15 6.49
N ARG A 36 19.14 -1.20 6.69
CA ARG A 36 19.83 -0.21 7.52
C ARG A 36 20.08 1.05 6.69
N VAL A 37 19.41 2.12 7.06
CA VAL A 37 19.53 3.40 6.37
C VAL A 37 20.81 4.10 6.82
N GLU A 38 21.80 4.14 5.95
CA GLU A 38 23.10 4.80 6.21
C GLU A 38 23.18 6.17 5.56
N SER A 39 22.33 6.42 4.56
CA SER A 39 22.28 7.68 3.82
C SER A 39 20.84 7.95 3.36
N ALA A 40 20.48 9.21 3.34
CA ALA A 40 19.20 9.67 2.80
C ALA A 40 19.33 10.27 1.38
N THR A 41 20.43 10.00 0.66
CA THR A 41 20.57 10.43 -0.73
C THR A 41 19.71 9.58 -1.67
N GLY A 42 18.81 10.24 -2.40
CA GLY A 42 17.85 9.53 -3.27
C GLY A 42 16.63 9.00 -2.51
N SER A 43 15.92 8.00 -3.07
CA SER A 43 14.83 7.32 -2.38
C SER A 43 15.36 6.35 -1.34
N VAL A 44 14.69 6.27 -0.20
CA VAL A 44 15.03 5.32 0.87
C VAL A 44 14.58 3.92 0.46
N PRO A 45 15.49 2.93 0.34
CA PRO A 45 15.11 1.58 -0.05
C PRO A 45 14.32 0.90 1.06
N ILE A 46 13.49 -0.07 0.66
CA ILE A 46 12.80 -0.98 1.60
C ILE A 46 13.66 -2.21 1.94
N GLY A 47 14.84 -2.30 1.35
CA GLY A 47 15.91 -3.23 1.73
C GLY A 47 15.85 -4.58 1.05
N ARG A 48 16.22 -5.61 1.81
CA ARG A 48 16.33 -7.00 1.38
C ARG A 48 15.35 -7.88 2.14
N PRO A 49 14.93 -9.03 1.57
CA PRO A 49 14.06 -9.95 2.28
C PRO A 49 14.72 -10.45 3.59
N ILE A 50 13.88 -10.58 4.61
CA ILE A 50 14.27 -11.25 5.86
C ILE A 50 14.33 -12.77 5.64
N ASP A 51 14.82 -13.50 6.63
CA ASP A 51 14.92 -14.98 6.58
C ASP A 51 13.56 -15.64 6.27
N ASN A 52 13.61 -16.69 5.45
CA ASN A 52 12.43 -17.44 5.00
C ASN A 52 11.39 -16.64 4.20
N THR A 53 11.79 -15.51 3.62
CA THR A 53 10.98 -14.66 2.75
C THR A 53 11.60 -14.61 1.36
N GLN A 54 10.77 -14.77 0.33
CA GLN A 54 11.15 -14.60 -1.07
C GLN A 54 10.45 -13.38 -1.65
N ILE A 55 11.19 -12.65 -2.48
CA ILE A 55 10.67 -11.48 -3.18
C ILE A 55 10.74 -11.71 -4.68
N TYR A 56 9.66 -11.39 -5.36
CA TYR A 56 9.56 -11.44 -6.81
C TYR A 56 9.04 -10.10 -7.32
N ILE A 57 9.64 -9.62 -8.41
CA ILE A 57 9.11 -8.47 -9.15
C ILE A 57 8.62 -9.02 -10.48
N LEU A 58 7.31 -8.91 -10.70
CA LEU A 58 6.62 -9.52 -11.85
C LEU A 58 6.05 -8.46 -12.79
N ASP A 59 6.03 -8.77 -14.08
CA ASP A 59 5.31 -8.00 -15.08
C ASP A 59 3.79 -8.31 -15.08
N ALA A 60 3.04 -7.70 -16.00
CA ALA A 60 1.59 -7.92 -16.12
C ALA A 60 1.22 -9.34 -16.60
N TYR A 61 2.18 -10.14 -17.03
CA TYR A 61 2.02 -11.51 -17.50
C TYR A 61 2.61 -12.53 -16.52
N ASP A 62 2.92 -12.10 -15.29
CA ASP A 62 3.50 -12.91 -14.22
C ASP A 62 4.93 -13.44 -14.51
N ASN A 63 5.67 -12.82 -15.42
CA ASN A 63 7.07 -13.13 -15.63
C ASN A 63 7.96 -12.30 -14.71
N ALA A 64 9.04 -12.90 -14.20
CA ALA A 64 10.05 -12.16 -13.45
C ALA A 64 10.76 -11.14 -14.33
N VAL A 65 10.89 -9.91 -13.83
CA VAL A 65 11.60 -8.84 -14.54
C VAL A 65 13.06 -8.75 -14.09
N PRO A 66 13.97 -8.31 -14.98
CA PRO A 66 15.37 -8.07 -14.62
C PRO A 66 15.54 -6.97 -13.57
N ALA A 67 16.68 -6.98 -12.87
CA ALA A 67 17.06 -5.90 -11.95
C ALA A 67 17.04 -4.54 -12.67
N GLY A 68 16.47 -3.53 -12.00
CA GLY A 68 16.27 -2.18 -12.52
C GLY A 68 14.94 -1.96 -13.24
N VAL A 69 14.24 -3.01 -13.67
CA VAL A 69 12.93 -2.92 -14.29
C VAL A 69 11.85 -2.87 -13.20
N ILE A 70 10.83 -2.02 -13.42
CA ILE A 70 9.70 -1.86 -12.50
C ILE A 70 8.66 -2.95 -12.80
N GLY A 71 8.11 -3.53 -11.73
CA GLY A 71 7.01 -4.49 -11.80
C GLY A 71 6.24 -4.55 -10.50
N GLY A 72 5.24 -5.43 -10.44
CA GLY A 72 4.47 -5.70 -9.24
C GLY A 72 5.29 -6.47 -8.21
N LEU A 73 5.31 -5.99 -6.99
CA LEU A 73 5.97 -6.65 -5.86
C LEU A 73 5.13 -7.83 -5.38
N CYS A 74 5.71 -9.02 -5.40
CA CYS A 74 5.12 -10.23 -4.85
C CYS A 74 6.02 -10.82 -3.77
N ILE A 75 5.42 -11.38 -2.73
CA ILE A 75 6.11 -11.89 -1.55
C ILE A 75 5.68 -13.32 -1.28
N GLY A 76 6.63 -14.21 -1.16
CA GLY A 76 6.45 -15.60 -0.76
C GLY A 76 7.20 -15.96 0.51
N GLY A 77 7.04 -17.19 0.94
CA GLY A 77 7.76 -17.74 2.07
C GLY A 77 6.87 -18.05 3.27
N ARG A 78 7.52 -18.36 4.39
CA ARG A 78 6.82 -18.85 5.60
C ARG A 78 5.93 -17.80 6.28
N GLY A 79 6.16 -16.52 6.01
CA GLY A 79 5.35 -15.43 6.53
C GLY A 79 4.05 -15.18 5.76
N THR A 80 3.85 -15.81 4.59
CA THR A 80 2.65 -15.63 3.78
C THR A 80 1.43 -16.25 4.48
N ALA A 81 0.37 -15.45 4.65
CA ALA A 81 -0.88 -15.90 5.26
C ALA A 81 -1.61 -16.92 4.36
N LEU A 82 -2.60 -17.61 4.92
CA LEU A 82 -3.41 -18.58 4.18
C LEU A 82 -4.45 -17.91 3.26
N GLY A 83 -4.78 -16.65 3.52
CA GLY A 83 -5.77 -15.89 2.77
C GLY A 83 -6.60 -14.98 3.67
N TYR A 84 -7.70 -14.46 3.12
CA TYR A 84 -8.65 -13.59 3.82
C TYR A 84 -9.84 -14.42 4.33
N LEU A 85 -10.18 -14.23 5.60
CA LEU A 85 -11.27 -14.95 6.24
C LEU A 85 -12.62 -14.66 5.54
N ASN A 86 -13.34 -15.72 5.15
CA ASN A 86 -14.62 -15.66 4.45
C ASN A 86 -14.61 -14.86 3.12
N ARG A 87 -13.44 -14.73 2.48
CA ARG A 87 -13.28 -14.02 1.20
C ARG A 87 -12.46 -14.88 0.20
N PRO A 88 -13.01 -16.01 -0.27
CA PRO A 88 -12.28 -16.95 -1.13
C PRO A 88 -11.88 -16.33 -2.48
N GLU A 89 -12.72 -15.49 -3.07
CA GLU A 89 -12.45 -14.85 -4.36
C GLU A 89 -11.28 -13.88 -4.25
N LEU A 90 -11.29 -12.99 -3.23
CA LEU A 90 -10.19 -12.07 -2.98
C LEU A 90 -8.90 -12.83 -2.61
N THR A 91 -9.04 -13.94 -1.89
CA THR A 91 -7.88 -14.81 -1.60
C THR A 91 -7.28 -15.36 -2.88
N ALA A 92 -8.09 -15.90 -3.79
CA ALA A 92 -7.61 -16.44 -5.06
C ALA A 92 -6.98 -15.38 -5.98
N GLU A 93 -7.45 -14.12 -5.91
CA GLU A 93 -6.88 -13.00 -6.65
C GLU A 93 -5.48 -12.60 -6.13
N ARG A 94 -5.33 -12.54 -4.81
CA ARG A 94 -4.15 -11.97 -4.15
C ARG A 94 -3.10 -13.00 -3.76
N PHE A 95 -3.49 -14.23 -3.46
CA PHE A 95 -2.60 -15.32 -3.08
C PHE A 95 -2.59 -16.36 -4.20
N ILE A 96 -1.56 -16.30 -5.05
CA ILE A 96 -1.45 -17.13 -6.25
C ILE A 96 -0.35 -18.17 -6.09
N GLU A 97 -0.44 -19.25 -6.86
CA GLU A 97 0.70 -20.15 -7.03
C GLU A 97 1.88 -19.40 -7.63
N ASN A 98 3.09 -19.72 -7.16
CA ASN A 98 4.29 -19.06 -7.66
C ASN A 98 4.47 -19.36 -9.17
N PRO A 99 4.40 -18.35 -10.05
CA PRO A 99 4.49 -18.58 -11.49
C PRO A 99 5.92 -18.81 -11.99
N ILE A 100 6.93 -18.67 -11.10
CA ILE A 100 8.33 -18.76 -11.50
C ILE A 100 8.75 -20.24 -11.57
N PRO A 101 9.25 -20.72 -12.73
CA PRO A 101 9.67 -22.10 -12.88
C PRO A 101 10.71 -22.53 -11.84
N GLY A 102 10.45 -23.65 -11.16
CA GLY A 102 11.32 -24.19 -10.11
C GLY A 102 11.17 -23.52 -8.74
N CYS A 103 10.20 -22.61 -8.58
CA CYS A 103 9.83 -22.04 -7.31
C CYS A 103 8.42 -22.52 -6.93
N ASP A 104 8.31 -23.22 -5.82
CA ASP A 104 7.04 -23.74 -5.33
C ASP A 104 6.42 -22.82 -4.27
N GLY A 105 5.12 -23.04 -4.01
CA GLY A 105 4.38 -22.37 -2.93
C GLY A 105 3.53 -21.20 -3.40
N ILE A 106 2.91 -20.57 -2.42
CA ILE A 106 2.01 -19.42 -2.64
C ILE A 106 2.78 -18.12 -2.47
N ILE A 107 2.54 -17.17 -3.36
CA ILE A 107 3.01 -15.80 -3.25
C ILE A 107 1.85 -14.83 -3.12
N TYR A 108 2.06 -13.77 -2.36
CA TYR A 108 1.10 -12.69 -2.15
C TYR A 108 1.41 -11.52 -3.09
N ARG A 109 0.43 -11.09 -3.89
CA ARG A 109 0.48 -9.88 -4.72
C ARG A 109 0.17 -8.66 -3.86
N THR A 110 1.19 -7.85 -3.57
CA THR A 110 1.04 -6.71 -2.65
C THR A 110 0.22 -5.55 -3.20
N GLY A 111 0.17 -5.40 -4.51
CA GLY A 111 -0.32 -4.21 -5.19
C GLY A 111 0.70 -3.07 -5.23
N ASP A 112 1.86 -3.20 -4.59
CA ASP A 112 2.94 -2.22 -4.67
C ASP A 112 3.78 -2.43 -5.94
N LEU A 113 4.25 -1.33 -6.53
CA LEU A 113 5.26 -1.31 -7.58
C LEU A 113 6.64 -1.22 -6.95
N ALA A 114 7.57 -2.05 -7.44
CA ALA A 114 8.94 -2.02 -6.96
C ALA A 114 9.95 -2.36 -8.08
N ARG A 115 11.22 -2.16 -7.77
CA ARG A 115 12.34 -2.69 -8.56
C ARG A 115 13.47 -3.14 -7.65
N ILE A 116 14.27 -4.08 -8.15
CA ILE A 116 15.53 -4.46 -7.52
C ILE A 116 16.60 -3.51 -8.03
N ARG A 117 17.30 -2.81 -7.15
CA ARG A 117 18.44 -1.94 -7.49
C ARG A 117 19.67 -2.76 -7.86
N ARG A 118 20.69 -2.11 -8.41
CA ARG A 118 21.97 -2.77 -8.77
C ARG A 118 22.70 -3.36 -7.57
N ASP A 119 22.54 -2.77 -6.40
CA ASP A 119 23.09 -3.28 -5.13
C ASP A 119 22.28 -4.43 -4.52
N GLY A 120 21.18 -4.81 -5.17
CA GLY A 120 20.26 -5.87 -4.74
C GLY A 120 19.26 -5.45 -3.68
N THR A 121 19.19 -4.16 -3.30
CA THR A 121 18.13 -3.64 -2.44
C THR A 121 16.85 -3.39 -3.24
N LEU A 122 15.71 -3.38 -2.55
CA LEU A 122 14.40 -3.10 -3.13
C LEU A 122 14.03 -1.63 -2.96
N GLU A 123 13.46 -1.06 -3.98
CA GLU A 123 12.88 0.27 -3.99
C GLU A 123 11.39 0.18 -4.29
N CYS A 124 10.56 0.70 -3.38
CA CYS A 124 9.12 0.83 -3.59
C CYS A 124 8.83 2.13 -4.36
N LEU A 125 7.94 2.06 -5.36
CA LEU A 125 7.69 3.15 -6.32
C LEU A 125 6.22 3.56 -6.36
N GLY A 126 5.45 3.17 -5.34
CA GLY A 126 4.02 3.44 -5.23
C GLY A 126 3.16 2.19 -5.42
N ARG A 127 1.89 2.38 -5.77
CA ARG A 127 0.91 1.31 -5.90
C ARG A 127 0.27 1.27 -7.29
N THR A 128 -0.23 0.09 -7.67
CA THR A 128 -1.02 -0.12 -8.88
C THR A 128 -2.51 0.09 -8.67
N ASP A 129 -2.96 0.03 -7.41
CA ASP A 129 -4.34 0.20 -6.99
C ASP A 129 -4.55 1.56 -6.29
N HIS A 130 -5.80 1.88 -5.99
CA HIS A 130 -6.20 3.13 -5.32
C HIS A 130 -6.02 3.10 -3.80
N GLN A 131 -5.40 2.06 -3.26
CA GLN A 131 -5.13 1.97 -1.83
C GLN A 131 -4.07 2.98 -1.41
N VAL A 132 -4.32 3.67 -0.31
CA VAL A 132 -3.41 4.68 0.23
C VAL A 132 -2.98 4.34 1.66
N LYS A 133 -1.85 4.89 2.06
CA LYS A 133 -1.39 4.85 3.45
C LYS A 133 -1.45 6.27 3.99
N LEU A 134 -2.24 6.50 5.04
CA LEU A 134 -2.43 7.79 5.65
C LEU A 134 -2.39 7.68 7.18
N ARG A 135 -1.47 8.39 7.82
CA ARG A 135 -1.28 8.39 9.28
C ARG A 135 -1.13 6.99 9.88
N GLY A 136 -0.46 6.07 9.14
CA GLY A 136 -0.24 4.69 9.56
C GLY A 136 -1.38 3.72 9.22
N PHE A 137 -2.53 4.22 8.77
CA PHE A 137 -3.67 3.41 8.34
C PHE A 137 -3.57 3.05 6.87
N ARG A 138 -4.00 1.83 6.53
CA ARG A 138 -4.17 1.35 5.16
C ARG A 138 -5.62 1.56 4.77
N ILE A 139 -5.87 2.40 3.78
CA ILE A 139 -7.20 2.89 3.41
C ILE A 139 -7.49 2.50 1.97
N GLU A 140 -8.60 1.81 1.76
CA GLU A 140 -9.18 1.53 0.44
C GLU A 140 -10.08 2.71 0.05
N LEU A 141 -9.62 3.58 -0.84
CA LEU A 141 -10.42 4.73 -1.28
C LEU A 141 -11.75 4.31 -1.92
N GLY A 142 -11.75 3.19 -2.66
CA GLY A 142 -12.97 2.63 -3.24
C GLY A 142 -14.02 2.18 -2.23
N GLU A 143 -13.65 1.88 -0.99
CA GLU A 143 -14.62 1.58 0.07
C GLU A 143 -15.37 2.86 0.49
N ILE A 144 -14.66 3.98 0.62
CA ILE A 144 -15.28 5.29 0.89
C ILE A 144 -16.19 5.70 -0.26
N GLU A 145 -15.72 5.58 -1.50
CA GLU A 145 -16.50 5.88 -2.70
C GLU A 145 -17.78 5.05 -2.76
N THR A 146 -17.68 3.75 -2.52
CA THR A 146 -18.83 2.83 -2.51
C THR A 146 -19.86 3.23 -1.46
N GLN A 147 -19.44 3.63 -0.27
CA GLN A 147 -20.37 4.07 0.78
C GLN A 147 -21.04 5.40 0.43
N LEU A 148 -20.30 6.33 -0.16
CA LEU A 148 -20.87 7.60 -0.63
C LEU A 148 -21.86 7.42 -1.76
N ASP A 149 -21.56 6.56 -2.73
CA ASP A 149 -22.42 6.28 -3.89
C ASP A 149 -23.74 5.55 -3.49
N GLN A 150 -23.83 4.96 -2.29
CA GLN A 150 -25.06 4.40 -1.75
C GLN A 150 -26.03 5.41 -1.16
N LEU A 151 -25.57 6.66 -0.96
CA LEU A 151 -26.42 7.73 -0.42
C LEU A 151 -27.30 8.33 -1.52
N ASP A 152 -28.60 8.42 -1.29
CA ASP A 152 -29.58 9.00 -2.24
C ASP A 152 -29.25 10.43 -2.68
N THR A 153 -28.44 11.13 -1.91
CA THR A 153 -28.01 12.52 -2.17
C THR A 153 -26.78 12.63 -3.05
N VAL A 154 -26.11 11.50 -3.35
CA VAL A 154 -24.86 11.43 -4.11
C VAL A 154 -25.09 10.71 -5.43
N ALA A 155 -24.75 11.35 -6.55
CA ALA A 155 -24.80 10.74 -7.87
C ALA A 155 -23.46 10.05 -8.23
N GLN A 156 -22.35 10.59 -7.73
CA GLN A 156 -21.01 10.03 -7.94
C GLN A 156 -20.07 10.62 -6.88
N ALA A 157 -19.14 9.80 -6.39
CA ALA A 157 -18.07 10.24 -5.51
C ALA A 157 -16.70 9.77 -6.01
N VAL A 158 -15.66 10.56 -5.73
CA VAL A 158 -14.24 10.18 -5.89
C VAL A 158 -13.49 10.61 -4.66
N ALA A 159 -12.81 9.67 -4.02
CA ALA A 159 -11.95 9.92 -2.86
C ALA A 159 -10.48 9.96 -3.27
N ILE A 160 -9.72 10.91 -2.73
CA ILE A 160 -8.28 11.01 -2.94
C ILE A 160 -7.58 11.41 -1.66
N VAL A 161 -6.27 11.19 -1.60
CA VAL A 161 -5.41 11.85 -0.60
C VAL A 161 -4.86 13.13 -1.21
N ARG A 162 -5.01 14.25 -0.50
CA ARG A 162 -4.39 15.54 -0.86
C ARG A 162 -3.41 15.98 0.21
N GLU A 163 -2.31 16.56 -0.24
CA GLU A 163 -1.32 17.19 0.60
C GLU A 163 -1.06 18.61 0.05
N ASP A 164 -1.91 19.55 0.47
CA ASP A 164 -1.81 20.95 0.05
C ASP A 164 -0.72 21.70 0.84
N VAL A 165 -0.42 21.22 2.03
CA VAL A 165 0.67 21.70 2.88
C VAL A 165 1.56 20.49 3.20
N ALA A 166 2.85 20.63 3.04
CA ALA A 166 3.81 19.53 3.28
C ALA A 166 3.65 18.95 4.70
N GLY A 167 3.43 17.63 4.79
CA GLY A 167 3.20 16.91 6.03
C GLY A 167 1.74 16.92 6.53
N ASP A 168 0.80 17.61 5.86
CA ASP A 168 -0.62 17.61 6.20
C ASP A 168 -1.44 16.90 5.11
N ALA A 169 -1.19 15.60 4.96
CA ALA A 169 -1.99 14.78 4.08
C ALA A 169 -3.35 14.46 4.70
N ARG A 170 -4.41 14.56 3.89
CA ARG A 170 -5.80 14.34 4.32
C ARG A 170 -6.63 13.66 3.23
N LEU A 171 -7.66 12.92 3.65
CA LEU A 171 -8.68 12.39 2.75
C LEU A 171 -9.59 13.53 2.29
N VAL A 172 -9.90 13.53 1.01
CA VAL A 172 -10.83 14.50 0.38
C VAL A 172 -11.72 13.74 -0.57
N ALA A 173 -13.03 13.85 -0.39
CA ALA A 173 -14.02 13.33 -1.33
C ALA A 173 -14.58 14.48 -2.19
N TYR A 174 -14.61 14.26 -3.50
CA TYR A 174 -15.31 15.09 -4.48
C TYR A 174 -16.63 14.42 -4.81
N ILE A 175 -17.72 15.18 -4.72
CA ILE A 175 -19.06 14.65 -4.83
C ILE A 175 -19.83 15.36 -5.93
N VAL A 176 -20.55 14.61 -6.74
CA VAL A 176 -21.60 15.09 -7.63
C VAL A 176 -22.94 14.85 -6.94
N PRO A 177 -23.72 15.90 -6.61
CA PRO A 177 -25.04 15.74 -6.00
C PRO A 177 -26.03 15.02 -6.93
N ALA A 178 -26.90 14.19 -6.38
CA ALA A 178 -27.98 13.51 -7.14
C ALA A 178 -29.17 14.42 -7.48
N GLY A 179 -29.25 15.61 -6.90
CA GLY A 179 -30.36 16.55 -7.07
C GLY A 179 -29.88 18.02 -7.08
N THR A 180 -30.80 18.94 -6.88
CA THR A 180 -30.53 20.39 -6.89
C THR A 180 -29.96 20.92 -5.57
N GLY A 181 -29.92 20.11 -4.52
CA GLY A 181 -29.36 20.46 -3.21
C GLY A 181 -27.91 19.95 -3.08
N GLU A 182 -27.03 20.75 -2.49
CA GLU A 182 -25.70 20.31 -2.11
C GLU A 182 -25.80 19.55 -0.78
N PRO A 183 -25.36 18.28 -0.70
CA PRO A 183 -25.34 17.55 0.56
C PRO A 183 -24.35 18.20 1.53
N SER A 184 -24.75 18.31 2.81
CA SER A 184 -23.89 18.86 3.86
C SER A 184 -22.70 17.91 4.11
N SER A 185 -21.49 18.46 4.22
CA SER A 185 -20.30 17.66 4.58
C SER A 185 -20.47 16.96 5.94
N VAL A 186 -21.19 17.60 6.88
CA VAL A 186 -21.46 17.01 8.20
C VAL A 186 -22.37 15.79 8.09
N ASP A 187 -23.41 15.85 7.24
CA ASP A 187 -24.35 14.74 7.06
C ASP A 187 -23.66 13.56 6.33
N LEU A 188 -22.81 13.85 5.35
CA LEU A 188 -22.03 12.83 4.65
C LEU A 188 -21.04 12.14 5.59
N GLN A 189 -20.32 12.89 6.41
CA GLN A 189 -19.41 12.32 7.40
C GLN A 189 -20.16 11.50 8.46
N ALA A 190 -21.32 11.95 8.91
CA ALA A 190 -22.15 11.21 9.84
C ALA A 190 -22.60 9.85 9.23
N ALA A 191 -23.05 9.87 7.97
CA ALA A 191 -23.45 8.64 7.27
C ALA A 191 -22.26 7.67 7.07
N LEU A 192 -21.09 8.17 6.69
CA LEU A 192 -19.88 7.34 6.58
C LEU A 192 -19.47 6.74 7.93
N GLY A 193 -19.58 7.50 9.01
CA GLY A 193 -19.23 7.04 10.37
C GLY A 193 -20.13 5.94 10.93
N GLU A 194 -21.29 5.66 10.30
CA GLU A 194 -22.12 4.50 10.66
C GLU A 194 -21.52 3.16 10.19
N THR A 195 -20.71 3.18 9.14
CA THR A 195 -20.21 1.97 8.47
C THR A 195 -18.70 1.88 8.41
N LEU A 196 -18.00 3.03 8.37
CA LEU A 196 -16.55 3.11 8.26
C LEU A 196 -15.91 3.51 9.58
N PRO A 197 -14.67 3.09 9.84
CA PRO A 197 -13.93 3.54 11.01
C PRO A 197 -13.52 5.02 10.89
N ASP A 198 -13.35 5.70 12.03
CA ASP A 198 -13.08 7.13 12.15
C ASP A 198 -11.92 7.65 11.28
N TYR A 199 -10.90 6.80 11.04
CA TYR A 199 -9.75 7.20 10.23
C TYR A 199 -10.03 7.23 8.71
N MET A 200 -11.22 6.80 8.28
CA MET A 200 -11.71 6.84 6.89
C MET A 200 -12.76 7.92 6.65
N VAL A 201 -13.14 8.70 7.69
CA VAL A 201 -14.19 9.73 7.67
C VAL A 201 -13.62 11.13 7.73
#